data_bdc6103f236db5ec7e682ea76427d389
#
_entry.id   bdc6103f236db5ec7e682ea76427d389
#
_cell.length_a   1.000
_cell.length_b   1.000
_cell.length_c   1.000
_cell.angle_alpha   90.00
_cell.angle_beta   90.00
_cell.angle_gamma   90.00
#
_symmetry.space_group_name_H-M   'P 1'
#
loop_
_entity.id
_entity.type
_entity.pdbx_description
1 polymer ?
#
loop_
_entity_poly.entity_id
_entity_poly.type
_entity_poly.pdbx_seq_one_letter_code
_entity_poly.pdbx_strand_id
1 'polypeptide(L)'
;MKVLRTPEKRFKNLKNYPYKPHYTAVESKKGDNIRIHHIEEGPKKGPTVVCFHGQPAWSYLYTKMIPYFLKEEVRIICPDLPGYGKSDKPSKREDYSYQNQVDWMVQWLKKNELENLTFFGQDWGGLIGLRVVAKEPERFNRVVVGNTGLPYNPNVPKSVLKEREEFIKNSETPTLYDIYNNLKGMKNKSPKHQILKFMYWQKYCWDTEDLPVGLLMSMIGGGNKKLSTSLYYAFVQMGAEKFYPFKPEIAKAFDAPFPSREYKMGVRSMPMQVPIIPDSSLAAQKEARDFFKSWNKPFLSAFAGNDPITNSMEKDVLKMCPKALKAPNIGGGHFYQWTKPKELSDIIIKFIKADT
;
A
#
# COMPACT_ATOMS: atom_id res chain seq x y z
N MET A 1 9.48 -21.88 7.68
CA MET A 1 9.62 -20.40 7.79
C MET A 1 9.39 -19.98 9.23
N LYS A 2 10.25 -19.15 9.85
CA LYS A 2 9.99 -18.57 11.18
C LYS A 2 9.01 -17.42 11.03
N VAL A 3 7.89 -17.47 11.76
CA VAL A 3 6.82 -16.47 11.73
C VAL A 3 6.74 -15.77 13.08
N LEU A 4 6.77 -14.45 13.08
CA LEU A 4 6.66 -13.61 14.26
C LEU A 4 5.23 -13.07 14.40
N ARG A 5 4.77 -12.95 15.64
CA ARG A 5 3.45 -12.41 15.97
C ARG A 5 3.60 -11.24 16.93
N THR A 6 3.13 -10.08 16.53
CA THR A 6 3.17 -8.89 17.38
C THR A 6 2.28 -9.07 18.60
N PRO A 7 2.78 -8.83 19.82
CA PRO A 7 1.98 -8.95 21.04
C PRO A 7 0.79 -7.99 21.04
N GLU A 8 -0.39 -8.48 21.39
CA GLU A 8 -1.65 -7.70 21.42
C GLU A 8 -1.58 -6.42 22.28
N LYS A 9 -0.76 -6.44 23.34
CA LYS A 9 -0.53 -5.26 24.19
C LYS A 9 -0.04 -4.02 23.42
N ARG A 10 0.61 -4.21 22.26
CA ARG A 10 1.10 -3.12 21.41
C ARG A 10 -0.03 -2.33 20.73
N PHE A 11 -1.18 -2.95 20.56
CA PHE A 11 -2.34 -2.37 19.90
C PHE A 11 -3.38 -1.80 20.89
N LYS A 12 -3.13 -1.93 22.21
CA LYS A 12 -4.01 -1.36 23.23
C LYS A 12 -3.93 0.17 23.22
N ASN A 13 -5.09 0.81 23.40
CA ASN A 13 -5.21 2.27 23.50
C ASN A 13 -4.70 3.04 22.28
N LEU A 14 -4.79 2.45 21.08
CA LEU A 14 -4.59 3.19 19.84
C LEU A 14 -5.80 4.09 19.60
N LYS A 15 -5.52 5.37 19.30
CA LYS A 15 -6.57 6.37 19.07
C LYS A 15 -7.44 5.96 17.87
N ASN A 16 -8.75 6.00 18.03
CA ASN A 16 -9.71 5.66 16.97
C ASN A 16 -9.57 4.22 16.41
N TYR A 17 -9.17 3.26 17.25
CA TYR A 17 -9.02 1.87 16.84
C TYR A 17 -9.79 0.91 17.80
N PRO A 18 -11.13 1.00 17.87
CA PRO A 18 -11.94 0.16 18.77
C PRO A 18 -12.34 -1.18 18.13
N TYR A 19 -11.83 -1.50 16.94
CA TYR A 19 -12.32 -2.60 16.13
C TYR A 19 -11.94 -3.96 16.66
N LYS A 20 -12.90 -4.90 16.60
CA LYS A 20 -12.68 -6.30 16.97
C LYS A 20 -11.77 -6.95 15.91
N PRO A 21 -10.72 -7.66 16.33
CA PRO A 21 -9.86 -8.35 15.38
C PRO A 21 -10.51 -9.62 14.85
N HIS A 22 -10.39 -9.85 13.55
CA HIS A 22 -10.68 -11.11 12.87
C HIS A 22 -9.40 -11.70 12.32
N TYR A 23 -9.28 -13.04 12.31
CA TYR A 23 -8.08 -13.72 11.86
C TYR A 23 -8.40 -14.92 10.99
N THR A 24 -7.66 -15.07 9.90
CA THR A 24 -7.75 -16.18 8.96
C THR A 24 -6.38 -16.77 8.73
N ALA A 25 -6.21 -18.06 8.90
CA ALA A 25 -4.95 -18.74 8.61
C ALA A 25 -4.85 -19.07 7.11
N VAL A 26 -3.74 -18.69 6.49
CA VAL A 26 -3.37 -19.06 5.12
C VAL A 26 -2.05 -19.81 5.14
N GLU A 27 -1.73 -20.52 4.06
CA GLU A 27 -0.54 -21.34 3.98
C GLU A 27 0.51 -20.75 3.03
N SER A 28 1.76 -20.82 3.46
CA SER A 28 2.89 -20.55 2.57
C SER A 28 3.09 -21.71 1.58
N LYS A 29 3.86 -21.49 0.51
CA LYS A 29 4.26 -22.57 -0.42
C LYS A 29 5.01 -23.72 0.24
N LYS A 30 5.52 -23.50 1.45
CA LYS A 30 6.25 -24.51 2.26
C LYS A 30 5.38 -25.18 3.33
N GLY A 31 4.06 -24.90 3.34
CA GLY A 31 3.11 -25.43 4.31
C GLY A 31 3.09 -24.72 5.66
N ASP A 32 3.81 -23.60 5.83
CA ASP A 32 3.74 -22.84 7.09
C ASP A 32 2.47 -22.01 7.17
N ASN A 33 1.84 -21.97 8.33
CA ASN A 33 0.67 -21.17 8.58
C ASN A 33 1.03 -19.70 8.85
N ILE A 34 0.31 -18.80 8.17
CA ILE A 34 0.38 -17.34 8.34
C ILE A 34 -1.02 -16.86 8.70
N ARG A 35 -1.16 -16.22 9.84
CA ARG A 35 -2.41 -15.64 10.28
C ARG A 35 -2.57 -14.23 9.72
N ILE A 36 -3.61 -14.00 8.94
CA ILE A 36 -3.98 -12.69 8.39
C ILE A 36 -5.08 -12.08 9.25
N HIS A 37 -4.82 -10.88 9.74
CA HIS A 37 -5.79 -10.05 10.46
C HIS A 37 -6.63 -9.23 9.48
N HIS A 38 -7.89 -8.95 9.85
CA HIS A 38 -8.69 -7.91 9.20
C HIS A 38 -9.64 -7.22 10.18
N ILE A 39 -9.97 -5.99 9.87
CA ILE A 39 -11.14 -5.27 10.44
C ILE A 39 -12.32 -5.59 9.53
N GLU A 40 -13.47 -5.83 10.13
CA GLU A 40 -14.75 -5.97 9.45
C GLU A 40 -15.83 -5.22 10.22
N GLU A 41 -16.47 -4.25 9.57
CA GLU A 41 -17.48 -3.39 10.16
C GLU A 41 -18.64 -3.17 9.17
N GLY A 42 -19.85 -2.99 9.70
CA GLY A 42 -21.07 -2.73 8.94
C GLY A 42 -21.97 -3.95 8.70
N PRO A 43 -23.09 -3.78 7.99
CA PRO A 43 -24.09 -4.81 7.81
C PRO A 43 -23.59 -5.93 6.88
N LYS A 44 -23.75 -7.19 7.30
CA LYS A 44 -23.30 -8.35 6.50
C LYS A 44 -24.03 -8.51 5.15
N LYS A 45 -25.26 -8.01 5.05
CA LYS A 45 -26.10 -8.09 3.83
C LYS A 45 -26.01 -6.84 2.94
N GLY A 46 -25.19 -5.86 3.29
CA GLY A 46 -25.03 -4.62 2.52
C GLY A 46 -23.96 -4.73 1.40
N PRO A 47 -23.87 -3.69 0.57
CA PRO A 47 -22.75 -3.54 -0.34
C PRO A 47 -21.43 -3.62 0.43
N THR A 48 -20.47 -4.37 -0.09
CA THR A 48 -19.21 -4.62 0.62
C THR A 48 -18.02 -4.05 -0.12
N VAL A 49 -17.20 -3.25 0.57
CA VAL A 49 -15.91 -2.78 0.07
C VAL A 49 -14.77 -3.47 0.82
N VAL A 50 -13.83 -4.05 0.08
CA VAL A 50 -12.59 -4.57 0.63
C VAL A 50 -11.45 -3.62 0.30
N CYS A 51 -10.71 -3.16 1.34
CA CYS A 51 -9.70 -2.12 1.23
C CYS A 51 -8.30 -2.67 1.53
N PHE A 52 -7.43 -2.76 0.52
CA PHE A 52 -6.05 -3.20 0.71
C PHE A 52 -5.13 -2.00 0.90
N HIS A 53 -4.40 -1.99 2.01
CA HIS A 53 -3.43 -0.94 2.34
C HIS A 53 -2.10 -1.12 1.60
N GLY A 54 -1.35 -0.03 1.48
CA GLY A 54 0.00 -0.02 0.94
C GLY A 54 1.11 -0.08 2.02
N GLN A 55 2.34 0.03 1.57
CA GLN A 55 3.55 0.03 2.39
C GLN A 55 3.88 1.48 2.84
N PRO A 56 4.30 1.71 4.09
CA PRO A 56 4.43 0.76 5.21
C PRO A 56 3.22 0.78 6.17
N ALA A 57 2.03 1.06 5.65
CA ALA A 57 0.79 1.18 6.41
C ALA A 57 0.22 -0.20 6.85
N TRP A 58 -0.96 -0.16 7.46
CA TRP A 58 -1.79 -1.30 7.83
C TRP A 58 -3.26 -0.84 7.94
N SER A 59 -4.20 -1.69 8.30
CA SER A 59 -5.64 -1.37 8.34
C SER A 59 -5.97 -0.11 9.15
N TYR A 60 -5.12 0.32 10.06
CA TYR A 60 -5.24 1.60 10.77
C TYR A 60 -5.36 2.81 9.83
N LEU A 61 -4.81 2.71 8.63
CA LEU A 61 -4.93 3.76 7.60
C LEU A 61 -6.38 4.11 7.26
N TYR A 62 -7.28 3.14 7.38
CA TYR A 62 -8.69 3.28 7.02
C TYR A 62 -9.60 3.72 8.16
N THR A 63 -9.09 3.83 9.40
CA THR A 63 -9.90 4.11 10.59
C THR A 63 -10.73 5.40 10.49
N LYS A 64 -10.23 6.39 9.75
CA LYS A 64 -10.97 7.64 9.50
C LYS A 64 -12.05 7.53 8.42
N MET A 65 -11.95 6.52 7.55
CA MET A 65 -12.92 6.28 6.48
C MET A 65 -14.10 5.42 6.96
N ILE A 66 -13.85 4.45 7.84
CA ILE A 66 -14.84 3.50 8.34
C ILE A 66 -16.16 4.17 8.77
N PRO A 67 -16.17 5.26 9.58
CA PRO A 67 -17.42 5.89 10.01
C PRO A 67 -18.30 6.40 8.85
N TYR A 68 -17.70 6.81 7.73
CA TYR A 68 -18.47 7.26 6.56
C TYR A 68 -19.14 6.10 5.84
N PHE A 69 -18.47 4.95 5.72
CA PHE A 69 -19.06 3.74 5.15
C PHE A 69 -20.20 3.21 6.00
N LEU A 70 -20.02 3.17 7.33
CA LEU A 70 -21.06 2.73 8.25
C LEU A 70 -22.32 3.59 8.20
N LYS A 71 -22.14 4.92 8.10
CA LYS A 71 -23.28 5.84 7.98
C LYS A 71 -24.13 5.56 6.73
N GLU A 72 -23.52 5.06 5.68
CA GLU A 72 -24.15 4.76 4.41
C GLU A 72 -24.49 3.28 4.23
N GLU A 73 -24.47 2.51 5.34
CA GLU A 73 -24.77 1.07 5.40
C GLU A 73 -23.91 0.21 4.46
N VAL A 74 -22.68 0.66 4.17
CA VAL A 74 -21.69 -0.11 3.42
C VAL A 74 -20.79 -0.89 4.36
N ARG A 75 -20.74 -2.22 4.19
CA ARG A 75 -19.78 -3.08 4.90
C ARG A 75 -18.37 -2.79 4.39
N ILE A 76 -17.44 -2.59 5.32
CA ILE A 76 -16.03 -2.37 4.99
C ILE A 76 -15.14 -3.42 5.63
N ILE A 77 -14.23 -4.01 4.84
CA ILE A 77 -13.29 -5.03 5.27
C ILE A 77 -11.88 -4.55 4.94
N CYS A 78 -11.01 -4.47 5.96
CA CYS A 78 -9.64 -3.97 5.80
C CYS A 78 -8.64 -5.03 6.32
N PRO A 79 -8.12 -5.91 5.46
CA PRO A 79 -7.07 -6.84 5.87
C PRO A 79 -5.74 -6.14 6.07
N ASP A 80 -4.94 -6.67 7.00
CA ASP A 80 -3.51 -6.40 7.09
C ASP A 80 -2.76 -7.40 6.21
N LEU A 81 -1.99 -6.90 5.26
CA LEU A 81 -1.14 -7.76 4.44
C LEU A 81 -0.14 -8.55 5.31
N PRO A 82 0.24 -9.79 4.96
CA PRO A 82 1.30 -10.52 5.65
C PRO A 82 2.57 -9.69 5.78
N GLY A 83 3.09 -9.59 7.01
CA GLY A 83 4.22 -8.71 7.33
C GLY A 83 3.83 -7.34 7.89
N TYR A 84 2.53 -7.01 7.96
CA TYR A 84 2.02 -5.71 8.38
C TYR A 84 0.99 -5.84 9.50
N GLY A 85 0.65 -4.72 10.12
CA GLY A 85 -0.42 -4.61 11.11
C GLY A 85 -0.41 -5.73 12.17
N LYS A 86 -1.57 -6.32 12.39
CA LYS A 86 -1.76 -7.44 13.33
C LYS A 86 -1.58 -8.82 12.65
N SER A 87 -1.35 -8.86 11.33
CA SER A 87 -1.00 -10.09 10.63
C SER A 87 0.36 -10.61 11.02
N ASP A 88 0.54 -11.91 10.90
CA ASP A 88 1.82 -12.59 11.17
C ASP A 88 2.92 -12.10 10.21
N LYS A 89 4.17 -12.15 10.66
CA LYS A 89 5.32 -11.59 9.98
C LYS A 89 6.41 -12.65 9.79
N PRO A 90 6.59 -13.17 8.57
CA PRO A 90 7.80 -13.91 8.21
C PRO A 90 9.05 -13.15 8.63
N SER A 91 10.01 -13.84 9.29
CA SER A 91 11.15 -13.18 9.92
C SER A 91 12.33 -12.94 8.98
N LYS A 92 12.24 -13.36 7.72
CA LYS A 92 13.29 -13.19 6.72
C LYS A 92 12.75 -12.43 5.50
N ARG A 93 13.58 -11.58 4.89
CA ARG A 93 13.22 -10.83 3.68
C ARG A 93 12.91 -11.74 2.48
N GLU A 94 13.59 -12.85 2.39
CA GLU A 94 13.46 -13.86 1.32
C GLU A 94 12.10 -14.58 1.33
N ASP A 95 11.39 -14.54 2.45
CA ASP A 95 10.04 -15.11 2.57
C ASP A 95 8.99 -14.19 1.92
N TYR A 96 9.34 -12.93 1.65
CA TYR A 96 8.46 -11.96 0.99
C TYR A 96 8.75 -11.89 -0.49
N SER A 97 7.72 -12.08 -1.30
CA SER A 97 7.73 -11.76 -2.72
C SER A 97 6.37 -11.18 -3.12
N TYR A 98 6.33 -10.45 -4.23
CA TYR A 98 5.07 -9.97 -4.78
C TYR A 98 4.09 -11.13 -5.00
N GLN A 99 4.57 -12.24 -5.56
CA GLN A 99 3.74 -13.42 -5.80
C GLN A 99 3.20 -14.04 -4.50
N ASN A 100 4.02 -14.16 -3.45
CA ASN A 100 3.57 -14.70 -2.16
C ASN A 100 2.46 -13.83 -1.56
N GLN A 101 2.59 -12.50 -1.63
CA GLN A 101 1.54 -11.60 -1.15
C GLN A 101 0.23 -11.80 -1.90
N VAL A 102 0.26 -11.95 -3.22
CA VAL A 102 -0.93 -12.23 -4.02
C VAL A 102 -1.54 -13.59 -3.63
N ASP A 103 -0.73 -14.64 -3.54
CA ASP A 103 -1.20 -16.00 -3.23
C ASP A 103 -1.82 -16.08 -1.83
N TRP A 104 -1.25 -15.42 -0.84
CA TRP A 104 -1.81 -15.34 0.52
C TRP A 104 -3.15 -14.58 0.55
N MET A 105 -3.26 -13.47 -0.18
CA MET A 105 -4.49 -12.69 -0.21
C MET A 105 -5.60 -13.38 -1.00
N VAL A 106 -5.28 -14.16 -2.04
CA VAL A 106 -6.25 -15.05 -2.71
C VAL A 106 -6.78 -16.11 -1.75
N GLN A 107 -5.91 -16.77 -0.99
CA GLN A 107 -6.34 -17.74 0.02
C GLN A 107 -7.22 -17.09 1.11
N TRP A 108 -6.81 -15.90 1.59
CA TRP A 108 -7.58 -15.15 2.59
C TRP A 108 -8.98 -14.83 2.08
N LEU A 109 -9.10 -14.36 0.84
CA LEU A 109 -10.37 -14.04 0.19
C LEU A 109 -11.29 -15.26 0.11
N LYS A 110 -10.74 -16.41 -0.32
CA LYS A 110 -11.48 -17.68 -0.45
C LYS A 110 -11.93 -18.22 0.90
N LYS A 111 -11.03 -18.25 1.89
CA LYS A 111 -11.33 -18.79 3.23
C LYS A 111 -12.35 -17.96 4.01
N ASN A 112 -12.53 -16.68 3.68
CA ASN A 112 -13.57 -15.83 4.23
C ASN A 112 -14.86 -15.82 3.37
N GLU A 113 -14.92 -16.61 2.30
CA GLU A 113 -16.08 -16.74 1.41
C GLU A 113 -16.62 -15.38 0.92
N LEU A 114 -15.71 -14.45 0.68
CA LEU A 114 -16.07 -13.09 0.29
C LEU A 114 -16.44 -13.03 -1.19
N GLU A 115 -17.61 -12.47 -1.48
CA GLU A 115 -18.17 -12.34 -2.82
C GLU A 115 -18.90 -10.99 -2.99
N ASN A 116 -19.24 -10.65 -4.23
CA ASN A 116 -19.97 -9.40 -4.58
C ASN A 116 -19.26 -8.14 -4.09
N LEU A 117 -17.93 -8.13 -4.16
CA LEU A 117 -17.07 -7.10 -3.57
C LEU A 117 -16.88 -5.90 -4.48
N THR A 118 -16.79 -4.72 -3.87
CA THR A 118 -16.06 -3.59 -4.44
C THR A 118 -14.63 -3.66 -3.90
N PHE A 119 -13.65 -3.76 -4.78
CA PHE A 119 -12.25 -3.67 -4.39
C PHE A 119 -11.82 -2.20 -4.31
N PHE A 120 -11.09 -1.80 -3.25
CA PHE A 120 -10.32 -0.58 -3.19
C PHE A 120 -8.87 -0.87 -2.81
N GLY A 121 -7.92 -0.35 -3.62
CA GLY A 121 -6.50 -0.52 -3.35
C GLY A 121 -5.69 0.74 -3.61
N GLN A 122 -4.66 0.95 -2.77
CA GLN A 122 -3.70 2.03 -2.88
C GLN A 122 -2.28 1.49 -2.69
N ASP A 123 -1.28 2.04 -3.41
CA ASP A 123 0.13 1.62 -3.33
C ASP A 123 0.26 0.10 -3.50
N TRP A 124 0.99 -0.61 -2.65
CA TRP A 124 1.10 -2.07 -2.68
C TRP A 124 -0.25 -2.79 -2.55
N GLY A 125 -1.21 -2.20 -1.83
CA GLY A 125 -2.56 -2.76 -1.76
C GLY A 125 -3.22 -2.78 -3.14
N GLY A 126 -2.97 -1.78 -3.98
CA GLY A 126 -3.44 -1.77 -5.37
C GLY A 126 -2.69 -2.77 -6.26
N LEU A 127 -1.34 -2.82 -6.17
CA LEU A 127 -0.53 -3.78 -6.93
C LEU A 127 -0.97 -5.23 -6.65
N ILE A 128 -1.06 -5.60 -5.37
CA ILE A 128 -1.47 -6.94 -4.94
C ILE A 128 -2.92 -7.20 -5.31
N GLY A 129 -3.81 -6.25 -4.96
CA GLY A 129 -5.24 -6.44 -5.12
C GLY A 129 -5.70 -6.51 -6.57
N LEU A 130 -5.13 -5.73 -7.48
CA LEU A 130 -5.42 -5.87 -8.92
C LEU A 130 -5.06 -7.26 -9.44
N ARG A 131 -3.96 -7.86 -8.98
CA ARG A 131 -3.64 -9.25 -9.33
C ARG A 131 -4.57 -10.25 -8.66
N VAL A 132 -5.05 -9.98 -7.44
CA VAL A 132 -6.09 -10.78 -6.78
C VAL A 132 -7.41 -10.71 -7.55
N VAL A 133 -7.84 -9.52 -7.97
CA VAL A 133 -9.04 -9.33 -8.81
C VAL A 133 -8.91 -10.12 -10.13
N ALA A 134 -7.76 -10.05 -10.79
CA ALA A 134 -7.53 -10.78 -12.04
C ALA A 134 -7.55 -12.31 -11.86
N LYS A 135 -7.22 -12.84 -10.68
CA LYS A 135 -7.24 -14.26 -10.35
C LYS A 135 -8.62 -14.79 -9.89
N GLU A 136 -9.43 -13.93 -9.29
CA GLU A 136 -10.74 -14.28 -8.69
C GLU A 136 -11.82 -13.28 -9.17
N PRO A 137 -11.98 -13.05 -10.49
CA PRO A 137 -12.78 -11.95 -11.01
C PRO A 137 -14.28 -12.06 -10.72
N GLU A 138 -14.77 -13.28 -10.50
CA GLU A 138 -16.17 -13.56 -10.17
C GLU A 138 -16.57 -12.99 -8.80
N ARG A 139 -15.62 -12.83 -7.89
CA ARG A 139 -15.87 -12.32 -6.54
C ARG A 139 -16.02 -10.80 -6.48
N PHE A 140 -15.69 -10.11 -7.57
CA PHE A 140 -15.69 -8.65 -7.61
C PHE A 140 -16.70 -8.09 -8.60
N ASN A 141 -17.56 -7.21 -8.11
CA ASN A 141 -18.53 -6.48 -8.93
C ASN A 141 -17.98 -5.13 -9.40
N ARG A 142 -17.05 -4.53 -8.65
CA ARG A 142 -16.47 -3.21 -8.94
C ARG A 142 -15.02 -3.16 -8.50
N VAL A 143 -14.25 -2.30 -9.17
CA VAL A 143 -12.86 -2.00 -8.82
C VAL A 143 -12.67 -0.50 -8.66
N VAL A 144 -12.07 -0.07 -7.58
CA VAL A 144 -11.61 1.30 -7.35
C VAL A 144 -10.11 1.26 -7.07
N VAL A 145 -9.34 2.06 -7.78
CA VAL A 145 -7.91 2.18 -7.51
C VAL A 145 -7.52 3.64 -7.38
N GLY A 146 -6.60 3.92 -6.49
CA GLY A 146 -6.05 5.25 -6.34
C GLY A 146 -4.61 5.23 -5.84
N ASN A 147 -3.79 6.12 -6.38
CA ASN A 147 -2.36 6.20 -6.05
C ASN A 147 -1.65 4.85 -6.14
N THR A 148 -1.87 4.13 -7.24
CA THR A 148 -1.34 2.77 -7.50
C THR A 148 -1.38 2.45 -9.00
N GLY A 149 -1.02 1.21 -9.37
CA GLY A 149 -1.10 0.71 -10.74
C GLY A 149 -0.57 -0.71 -10.86
N LEU A 150 -0.43 -1.17 -12.09
CA LEU A 150 0.27 -2.41 -12.45
C LEU A 150 1.45 -2.08 -13.37
N PRO A 151 2.57 -1.56 -12.84
CA PRO A 151 3.72 -1.20 -13.65
C PRO A 151 4.23 -2.41 -14.45
N TYR A 152 4.53 -2.16 -15.74
CA TYR A 152 5.01 -3.18 -16.66
C TYR A 152 6.04 -2.58 -17.61
N ASN A 153 7.30 -2.87 -17.37
CA ASN A 153 8.44 -2.33 -18.12
C ASN A 153 9.33 -3.46 -18.66
N PRO A 154 8.94 -4.18 -19.74
CA PRO A 154 9.73 -5.28 -20.28
C PRO A 154 11.03 -4.81 -20.96
N ASN A 155 11.07 -3.56 -21.41
CA ASN A 155 12.14 -3.01 -22.25
C ASN A 155 12.86 -1.84 -21.55
N VAL A 156 13.52 -2.13 -20.44
CA VAL A 156 14.37 -1.14 -19.75
C VAL A 156 15.76 -1.14 -20.39
N PRO A 157 16.33 0.03 -20.77
CA PRO A 157 17.67 0.09 -21.36
C PRO A 157 18.73 -0.54 -20.44
N LYS A 158 19.65 -1.30 -21.01
CA LYS A 158 20.74 -1.96 -20.25
C LYS A 158 21.56 -0.97 -19.41
N SER A 159 21.78 0.25 -19.92
CA SER A 159 22.48 1.31 -19.18
C SER A 159 21.75 1.72 -17.90
N VAL A 160 20.41 1.76 -17.91
CA VAL A 160 19.59 2.06 -16.71
C VAL A 160 19.64 0.94 -15.70
N LEU A 161 19.58 -0.31 -16.18
CA LEU A 161 19.71 -1.48 -15.30
C LEU A 161 21.09 -1.49 -14.62
N LYS A 162 22.16 -1.25 -15.38
CA LYS A 162 23.53 -1.18 -14.87
C LYS A 162 23.69 -0.05 -13.84
N GLU A 163 23.23 1.17 -14.17
CA GLU A 163 23.28 2.34 -13.27
C GLU A 163 22.55 2.05 -11.94
N ARG A 164 21.36 1.43 -12.02
CA ARG A 164 20.61 1.02 -10.82
C ARG A 164 21.34 -0.06 -10.01
N GLU A 165 21.89 -1.07 -10.67
CA GLU A 165 22.61 -2.16 -10.00
C GLU A 165 23.84 -1.63 -9.27
N GLU A 166 24.64 -0.78 -9.93
CA GLU A 166 25.82 -0.13 -9.35
C GLU A 166 25.42 0.73 -8.14
N PHE A 167 24.34 1.52 -8.25
CA PHE A 167 23.84 2.32 -7.14
C PHE A 167 23.41 1.45 -5.95
N ILE A 168 22.58 0.43 -6.18
CA ILE A 168 22.10 -0.45 -5.10
C ILE A 168 23.25 -1.17 -4.40
N LYS A 169 24.30 -1.56 -5.15
CA LYS A 169 25.42 -2.33 -4.62
C LYS A 169 26.47 -1.45 -3.92
N ASN A 170 26.83 -0.32 -4.50
CA ASN A 170 28.06 0.40 -4.17
C ASN A 170 27.83 1.76 -3.47
N SER A 171 26.62 2.33 -3.52
CA SER A 171 26.37 3.60 -2.86
C SER A 171 26.14 3.45 -1.36
N GLU A 172 26.39 4.49 -0.60
CA GLU A 172 25.94 4.59 0.79
C GLU A 172 24.41 4.53 0.89
N THR A 173 23.91 4.15 2.08
CA THR A 173 22.47 4.18 2.35
C THR A 173 21.95 5.61 2.22
N PRO A 174 20.99 5.89 1.32
CA PRO A 174 20.40 7.22 1.18
C PRO A 174 19.78 7.71 2.48
N THR A 175 19.84 9.01 2.71
CA THR A 175 19.10 9.65 3.81
C THR A 175 17.64 9.95 3.42
N LEU A 176 16.79 10.24 4.39
CA LEU A 176 15.42 10.71 4.11
C LEU A 176 15.41 12.02 3.31
N TYR A 177 16.45 12.84 3.47
CA TYR A 177 16.63 14.06 2.68
C TYR A 177 16.89 13.75 1.20
N ASP A 178 17.77 12.79 0.90
CA ASP A 178 18.04 12.34 -0.46
C ASP A 178 16.76 11.80 -1.13
N ILE A 179 16.00 10.98 -0.40
CA ILE A 179 14.73 10.45 -0.89
C ILE A 179 13.76 11.59 -1.21
N TYR A 180 13.59 12.54 -0.29
CA TYR A 180 12.69 13.68 -0.50
C TYR A 180 13.09 14.49 -1.75
N ASN A 181 14.35 14.85 -1.88
CA ASN A 181 14.83 15.62 -3.04
C ASN A 181 14.64 14.87 -4.35
N ASN A 182 14.84 13.55 -4.32
CA ASN A 182 14.65 12.71 -5.50
C ASN A 182 13.16 12.51 -5.85
N LEU A 183 12.28 12.38 -4.86
CA LEU A 183 10.84 12.26 -5.09
C LEU A 183 10.21 13.59 -5.55
N LYS A 184 10.66 14.72 -5.02
CA LYS A 184 10.13 16.05 -5.36
C LYS A 184 10.09 16.36 -6.86
N GLY A 185 10.95 15.76 -7.65
CA GLY A 185 11.02 15.99 -9.10
C GLY A 185 10.38 14.90 -9.97
N MET A 186 9.67 13.91 -9.41
CA MET A 186 9.18 12.75 -10.17
C MET A 186 7.97 13.04 -11.07
N LYS A 187 7.24 14.11 -10.82
CA LYS A 187 6.04 14.45 -11.60
C LYS A 187 6.43 14.72 -13.08
N ASN A 188 5.78 14.02 -14.00
CA ASN A 188 5.96 14.19 -15.47
C ASN A 188 7.35 13.81 -16.04
N LYS A 189 8.11 12.93 -15.37
CA LYS A 189 9.41 12.48 -15.86
C LYS A 189 9.31 11.16 -16.66
N SER A 190 10.32 10.90 -17.51
CA SER A 190 10.40 9.66 -18.29
C SER A 190 10.47 8.42 -17.37
N PRO A 191 10.07 7.20 -17.86
CA PRO A 191 10.21 5.97 -17.11
C PRO A 191 11.64 5.71 -16.59
N LYS A 192 12.67 6.00 -17.39
CA LYS A 192 14.08 5.95 -16.96
C LYS A 192 14.31 6.78 -15.71
N HIS A 193 13.85 8.02 -15.70
CA HIS A 193 14.03 8.94 -14.60
C HIS A 193 13.27 8.50 -13.33
N GLN A 194 12.09 7.92 -13.51
CA GLN A 194 11.32 7.36 -12.39
C GLN A 194 12.04 6.17 -11.74
N ILE A 195 12.60 5.26 -12.55
CA ILE A 195 13.37 4.11 -12.06
C ILE A 195 14.56 4.59 -11.23
N LEU A 196 15.38 5.50 -11.77
CA LEU A 196 16.59 5.99 -11.12
C LEU A 196 16.31 6.80 -9.85
N LYS A 197 15.14 7.44 -9.75
CA LYS A 197 14.74 8.15 -8.52
C LYS A 197 14.15 7.23 -7.47
N PHE A 198 13.35 6.25 -7.89
CA PHE A 198 12.73 5.32 -6.97
C PHE A 198 13.76 4.37 -6.32
N MET A 199 14.91 4.12 -6.96
CA MET A 199 15.99 3.28 -6.39
C MET A 199 16.52 3.82 -5.04
N TYR A 200 16.45 5.14 -4.78
CA TYR A 200 16.81 5.71 -3.48
C TYR A 200 15.92 5.20 -2.36
N TRP A 201 14.60 5.19 -2.60
CA TRP A 201 13.64 4.60 -1.65
C TRP A 201 13.84 3.10 -1.46
N GLN A 202 14.08 2.38 -2.56
CA GLN A 202 14.36 0.94 -2.53
C GLN A 202 15.58 0.63 -1.66
N LYS A 203 16.69 1.33 -1.92
CA LYS A 203 17.94 1.14 -1.16
C LYS A 203 17.78 1.54 0.31
N TYR A 204 17.16 2.68 0.59
CA TYR A 204 16.89 3.10 1.96
C TYR A 204 16.12 2.05 2.75
N CYS A 205 15.03 1.54 2.20
CA CYS A 205 14.25 0.50 2.88
C CYS A 205 15.03 -0.81 3.05
N TRP A 206 15.84 -1.16 2.07
CA TRP A 206 16.62 -2.39 2.11
C TRP A 206 17.75 -2.33 3.12
N ASP A 207 18.51 -1.26 3.17
CA ASP A 207 19.70 -1.11 4.00
C ASP A 207 19.36 -0.75 5.45
N THR A 208 18.35 0.11 5.66
CA THR A 208 17.98 0.57 7.01
C THR A 208 17.46 -0.59 7.85
N GLU A 209 18.25 -1.03 8.85
CA GLU A 209 17.89 -2.18 9.69
C GLU A 209 16.62 -1.95 10.51
N ASP A 210 16.50 -0.78 11.11
CA ASP A 210 15.35 -0.39 11.92
C ASP A 210 14.56 0.73 11.24
N LEU A 211 13.86 0.39 10.15
CA LEU A 211 13.09 1.34 9.34
C LEU A 211 12.09 2.10 10.23
N PRO A 212 12.14 3.45 10.29
CA PRO A 212 11.33 4.26 11.20
C PRO A 212 9.91 4.45 10.67
N VAL A 213 9.08 3.39 10.74
CA VAL A 213 7.75 3.34 10.11
C VAL A 213 6.82 4.43 10.65
N GLY A 214 6.74 4.60 11.95
CA GLY A 214 5.90 5.62 12.58
C GLY A 214 6.31 7.03 12.18
N LEU A 215 7.63 7.29 12.11
CA LEU A 215 8.16 8.56 11.62
C LEU A 215 7.70 8.80 10.18
N LEU A 216 7.96 7.87 9.28
CA LEU A 216 7.58 7.96 7.86
C LEU A 216 6.09 8.25 7.69
N MET A 217 5.23 7.52 8.41
CA MET A 217 3.79 7.69 8.31
C MET A 217 3.32 9.03 8.93
N SER A 218 3.96 9.51 9.98
CA SER A 218 3.65 10.82 10.57
C SER A 218 4.03 11.98 9.64
N MET A 219 5.11 11.81 8.85
CA MET A 219 5.56 12.78 7.85
C MET A 219 4.62 12.85 6.65
N ILE A 220 4.33 11.70 6.05
CA ILE A 220 3.61 11.60 4.77
C ILE A 220 2.09 11.71 5.00
N GLY A 221 1.59 11.11 6.07
CA GLY A 221 0.15 11.04 6.38
C GLY A 221 -0.41 12.21 7.18
N GLY A 222 0.43 13.12 7.65
CA GLY A 222 -0.01 14.14 8.60
C GLY A 222 0.52 15.54 8.40
N GLY A 223 1.08 15.83 7.22
CA GLY A 223 1.81 17.06 6.89
C GLY A 223 1.43 18.27 7.76
N ASN A 224 2.36 18.72 8.58
CA ASN A 224 2.15 19.92 9.36
C ASN A 224 2.33 21.11 8.43
N LYS A 225 1.24 21.79 8.10
CA LYS A 225 1.24 22.97 7.24
C LYS A 225 2.10 24.14 7.80
N LYS A 226 2.59 24.03 9.04
CA LYS A 226 3.33 25.10 9.74
C LYS A 226 4.86 24.97 9.66
N LEU A 227 5.41 23.81 9.32
CA LEU A 227 6.85 23.66 9.14
C LEU A 227 7.15 23.29 7.68
N SER A 228 8.10 23.98 7.03
CA SER A 228 8.49 23.60 5.69
C SER A 228 9.03 22.16 5.74
N THR A 229 8.66 21.35 4.77
CA THR A 229 9.09 19.96 4.69
C THR A 229 10.62 19.84 4.73
N SER A 230 11.33 20.84 4.19
CA SER A 230 12.79 20.92 4.22
C SER A 230 13.36 21.09 5.64
N LEU A 231 12.71 21.92 6.48
CA LEU A 231 13.14 22.13 7.86
C LEU A 231 12.94 20.84 8.68
N TYR A 232 11.87 20.12 8.43
CA TYR A 232 11.60 18.85 9.09
C TYR A 232 12.64 17.78 8.72
N TYR A 233 13.04 17.68 7.45
CA TYR A 233 14.11 16.77 7.01
C TYR A 233 15.46 17.13 7.62
N ALA A 234 15.76 18.43 7.78
CA ALA A 234 16.95 18.88 8.50
C ALA A 234 16.94 18.42 9.97
N PHE A 235 15.79 18.47 10.64
CA PHE A 235 15.64 17.95 12.00
C PHE A 235 15.89 16.45 12.09
N VAL A 236 15.38 15.67 11.12
CA VAL A 236 15.61 14.23 11.07
C VAL A 236 17.10 13.91 10.82
N GLN A 237 17.78 14.67 9.96
CA GLN A 237 19.22 14.51 9.72
C GLN A 237 20.09 14.82 10.95
N MET A 238 19.64 15.70 11.82
CA MET A 238 20.35 16.02 13.08
C MET A 238 20.11 15.00 14.20
N GLY A 239 19.45 13.86 13.92
CA GLY A 239 19.12 12.85 14.93
C GLY A 239 18.04 13.31 15.91
N ALA A 240 17.32 14.38 15.54
CA ALA A 240 16.24 14.92 16.36
C ALA A 240 14.92 14.14 16.24
N GLU A 241 14.94 12.99 15.55
CA GLU A 241 13.85 12.00 15.53
C GLU A 241 13.44 11.53 16.93
N LYS A 242 14.32 11.68 17.92
CA LYS A 242 14.01 11.44 19.34
C LYS A 242 13.08 12.50 19.95
N PHE A 243 13.00 13.67 19.34
CA PHE A 243 12.13 14.78 19.77
C PHE A 243 10.90 14.85 18.86
N TYR A 244 10.06 13.85 18.89
CA TYR A 244 8.81 13.78 18.13
C TYR A 244 7.87 14.97 18.45
N PRO A 245 7.94 16.12 17.76
CA PRO A 245 6.95 17.17 17.95
C PRO A 245 5.69 16.97 17.10
N PHE A 246 5.65 15.93 16.22
CA PHE A 246 4.63 15.82 15.18
C PHE A 246 3.77 14.56 15.32
N LYS A 247 2.62 14.68 16.00
CA LYS A 247 1.57 13.65 16.12
C LYS A 247 2.09 12.31 16.64
N PRO A 248 2.56 12.25 17.89
CA PRO A 248 3.11 11.03 18.49
C PRO A 248 2.11 9.86 18.49
N GLU A 249 0.81 10.14 18.55
CA GLU A 249 -0.22 9.09 18.45
C GLU A 249 -0.29 8.42 17.08
N ILE A 250 0.03 9.15 15.98
CA ILE A 250 0.09 8.55 14.63
C ILE A 250 1.33 7.68 14.51
N ALA A 251 2.49 8.20 14.90
CA ALA A 251 3.73 7.45 14.92
C ALA A 251 3.59 6.20 15.76
N LYS A 252 3.05 6.29 16.98
CA LYS A 252 2.78 5.17 17.88
C LYS A 252 1.89 4.11 17.23
N ALA A 253 0.84 4.52 16.51
CA ALA A 253 -0.08 3.58 15.87
C ALA A 253 0.58 2.84 14.70
N PHE A 254 1.39 3.51 13.89
CA PHE A 254 2.09 2.87 12.78
C PHE A 254 3.34 2.09 13.20
N ASP A 255 3.94 2.39 14.36
CA ASP A 255 5.01 1.57 14.96
C ASP A 255 4.48 0.40 15.81
N ALA A 256 3.20 0.40 16.16
CA ALA A 256 2.61 -0.66 16.98
C ALA A 256 2.88 -2.08 16.44
N PRO A 257 2.77 -2.34 15.11
CA PRO A 257 3.05 -3.65 14.53
C PRO A 257 4.49 -4.15 14.68
N PHE A 258 5.44 -3.27 14.96
CA PHE A 258 6.87 -3.51 14.80
C PHE A 258 7.66 -3.31 16.11
N PRO A 259 7.61 -4.29 17.06
CA PRO A 259 8.28 -4.16 18.36
C PRO A 259 9.82 -4.12 18.24
N SER A 260 10.39 -4.72 17.19
CA SER A 260 11.82 -4.71 16.89
C SER A 260 12.08 -4.81 15.39
N ARG A 261 13.35 -4.66 14.97
CA ARG A 261 13.78 -4.74 13.57
C ARG A 261 13.38 -6.05 12.87
N GLU A 262 13.33 -7.17 13.60
CA GLU A 262 12.95 -8.48 13.05
C GLU A 262 11.51 -8.50 12.51
N TYR A 263 10.62 -7.69 13.06
CA TYR A 263 9.24 -7.56 12.61
C TYR A 263 9.08 -6.71 11.35
N LYS A 264 10.15 -6.03 10.89
CA LYS A 264 10.13 -5.08 9.77
C LYS A 264 10.57 -5.69 8.43
N MET A 265 10.77 -7.02 8.35
CA MET A 265 11.27 -7.66 7.13
C MET A 265 10.36 -7.42 5.92
N GLY A 266 9.03 -7.43 6.08
CA GLY A 266 8.08 -7.11 5.03
C GLY A 266 8.21 -5.67 4.52
N VAL A 267 8.16 -4.68 5.43
CA VAL A 267 8.27 -3.26 5.06
C VAL A 267 9.63 -2.91 4.44
N ARG A 268 10.68 -3.66 4.77
CA ARG A 268 12.02 -3.49 4.19
C ARG A 268 12.16 -4.14 2.81
N SER A 269 11.51 -5.28 2.60
CA SER A 269 11.64 -6.10 1.38
C SER A 269 10.75 -5.60 0.24
N MET A 270 9.50 -5.24 0.52
CA MET A 270 8.51 -4.96 -0.52
C MET A 270 8.89 -3.83 -1.49
N PRO A 271 9.54 -2.71 -1.09
CA PRO A 271 9.95 -1.68 -2.06
C PRO A 271 10.86 -2.21 -3.17
N MET A 272 11.73 -3.19 -2.88
CA MET A 272 12.59 -3.83 -3.89
C MET A 272 11.81 -4.68 -4.89
N GLN A 273 10.60 -5.12 -4.55
CA GLN A 273 9.74 -5.98 -5.35
C GLN A 273 8.81 -5.21 -6.32
N VAL A 274 8.85 -3.86 -6.31
CA VAL A 274 8.04 -3.06 -7.25
C VAL A 274 8.54 -3.32 -8.68
N PRO A 275 7.69 -3.81 -9.61
CA PRO A 275 8.13 -4.27 -10.93
C PRO A 275 8.34 -3.09 -11.89
N ILE A 276 9.22 -2.17 -11.52
CA ILE A 276 9.64 -1.03 -12.37
C ILE A 276 10.75 -1.40 -13.35
N ILE A 277 11.37 -2.55 -13.15
CA ILE A 277 12.33 -3.18 -14.05
C ILE A 277 11.88 -4.62 -14.33
N PRO A 278 12.40 -5.28 -15.39
CA PRO A 278 12.12 -6.69 -15.62
C PRO A 278 12.56 -7.57 -14.44
N ASP A 279 11.64 -8.38 -13.94
CA ASP A 279 11.86 -9.32 -12.84
C ASP A 279 10.96 -10.56 -12.99
N SER A 280 10.97 -11.45 -12.01
CA SER A 280 10.16 -12.67 -12.00
C SER A 280 8.64 -12.44 -12.00
N SER A 281 8.16 -11.22 -11.69
CA SER A 281 6.74 -10.89 -11.70
C SER A 281 6.23 -10.46 -13.08
N LEU A 282 7.11 -10.23 -14.07
CA LEU A 282 6.79 -9.61 -15.34
C LEU A 282 5.69 -10.34 -16.13
N ALA A 283 5.74 -11.67 -16.17
CA ALA A 283 4.73 -12.48 -16.85
C ALA A 283 3.35 -12.32 -16.21
N ALA A 284 3.27 -12.43 -14.89
CA ALA A 284 2.03 -12.28 -14.15
C ALA A 284 1.49 -10.84 -14.15
N GLN A 285 2.38 -9.83 -14.24
CA GLN A 285 1.97 -8.44 -14.47
C GLN A 285 1.32 -8.26 -15.84
N LYS A 286 1.92 -8.84 -16.87
CA LYS A 286 1.36 -8.80 -18.23
C LYS A 286 -0.02 -9.45 -18.26
N GLU A 287 -0.16 -10.65 -17.71
CA GLU A 287 -1.42 -11.39 -17.63
C GLU A 287 -2.53 -10.56 -16.96
N ALA A 288 -2.25 -9.98 -15.78
CA ALA A 288 -3.20 -9.14 -15.07
C ALA A 288 -3.58 -7.87 -15.88
N ARG A 289 -2.62 -7.23 -16.54
CA ARG A 289 -2.88 -6.07 -17.40
C ARG A 289 -3.74 -6.43 -18.62
N ASP A 290 -3.46 -7.58 -19.24
CA ASP A 290 -4.25 -8.06 -20.39
C ASP A 290 -5.68 -8.41 -19.98
N PHE A 291 -5.85 -8.99 -18.78
CA PHE A 291 -7.17 -9.21 -18.18
C PHE A 291 -7.96 -7.90 -18.04
N PHE A 292 -7.37 -6.82 -17.51
CA PHE A 292 -8.08 -5.55 -17.33
C PHE A 292 -8.42 -4.83 -18.64
N LYS A 293 -7.78 -5.14 -19.76
CA LYS A 293 -8.19 -4.63 -21.08
C LYS A 293 -9.60 -5.11 -21.48
N SER A 294 -9.97 -6.32 -21.06
CA SER A 294 -11.27 -6.94 -21.30
C SER A 294 -12.26 -6.80 -20.13
N TRP A 295 -11.84 -6.11 -19.03
CA TRP A 295 -12.71 -5.92 -17.86
C TRP A 295 -13.97 -5.15 -18.25
N ASN A 296 -15.15 -5.74 -18.01
CA ASN A 296 -16.44 -5.19 -18.41
C ASN A 296 -17.32 -4.73 -17.24
N LYS A 297 -16.90 -4.96 -15.99
CA LYS A 297 -17.58 -4.47 -14.81
C LYS A 297 -17.10 -3.05 -14.47
N PRO A 298 -17.82 -2.28 -13.62
CA PRO A 298 -17.42 -0.93 -13.24
C PRO A 298 -16.00 -0.84 -12.68
N PHE A 299 -15.22 0.12 -13.17
CA PHE A 299 -13.86 0.42 -12.73
C PHE A 299 -13.70 1.94 -12.55
N LEU A 300 -13.18 2.37 -11.40
CA LEU A 300 -12.97 3.77 -11.06
C LEU A 300 -11.48 4.05 -10.75
N SER A 301 -10.90 5.00 -11.48
CA SER A 301 -9.62 5.62 -11.15
C SER A 301 -9.87 6.82 -10.23
N ALA A 302 -9.47 6.71 -8.96
CA ALA A 302 -9.70 7.72 -7.91
C ALA A 302 -8.36 8.22 -7.32
N PHE A 303 -7.52 8.83 -8.16
CA PHE A 303 -6.22 9.33 -7.76
C PHE A 303 -6.31 10.69 -7.03
N ALA A 304 -5.39 10.93 -6.10
CA ALA A 304 -5.30 12.21 -5.40
C ALA A 304 -4.93 13.39 -6.33
N GLY A 305 -4.20 13.13 -7.41
CA GLY A 305 -3.76 14.14 -8.37
C GLY A 305 -2.51 14.92 -7.96
N ASN A 306 -2.12 14.86 -6.69
CA ASN A 306 -0.93 15.51 -6.16
C ASN A 306 0.01 14.55 -5.40
N ASP A 307 -0.16 13.23 -5.60
CA ASP A 307 0.75 12.22 -5.06
C ASP A 307 2.11 12.29 -5.78
N PRO A 308 3.21 12.54 -5.06
CA PRO A 308 4.53 12.64 -5.68
C PRO A 308 5.09 11.29 -6.17
N ILE A 309 4.53 10.18 -5.70
CA ILE A 309 5.04 8.83 -5.95
C ILE A 309 4.34 8.18 -7.16
N THR A 310 3.02 8.11 -7.13
CA THR A 310 2.26 7.28 -8.08
C THR A 310 1.35 8.06 -9.04
N ASN A 311 1.28 9.39 -8.93
CA ASN A 311 0.36 10.19 -9.76
C ASN A 311 0.56 9.98 -11.27
N SER A 312 1.79 9.70 -11.71
CA SER A 312 2.09 9.40 -13.12
C SER A 312 1.49 8.08 -13.61
N MET A 313 1.12 7.19 -12.72
CA MET A 313 0.53 5.88 -13.05
C MET A 313 -0.95 5.97 -13.43
N GLU A 314 -1.66 7.07 -13.13
CA GLU A 314 -3.07 7.22 -13.46
C GLU A 314 -3.33 7.05 -14.97
N LYS A 315 -2.50 7.65 -15.81
CA LYS A 315 -2.61 7.51 -17.27
C LYS A 315 -2.43 6.07 -17.72
N ASP A 316 -1.54 5.33 -17.09
CA ASP A 316 -1.30 3.92 -17.40
C ASP A 316 -2.47 3.02 -16.96
N VAL A 317 -3.07 3.31 -15.79
CA VAL A 317 -4.28 2.64 -15.30
C VAL A 317 -5.45 2.83 -16.27
N LEU A 318 -5.68 4.07 -16.76
CA LEU A 318 -6.74 4.35 -17.73
C LEU A 318 -6.50 3.69 -19.10
N LYS A 319 -5.23 3.52 -19.51
CA LYS A 319 -4.88 2.76 -20.71
C LYS A 319 -5.06 1.24 -20.52
N MET A 320 -4.74 0.75 -19.33
CA MET A 320 -4.87 -0.66 -18.97
C MET A 320 -6.35 -1.10 -18.94
N CYS A 321 -7.23 -0.24 -18.43
CA CYS A 321 -8.68 -0.50 -18.40
C CYS A 321 -9.43 0.62 -19.15
N PRO A 322 -9.68 0.46 -20.48
CA PRO A 322 -10.25 1.54 -21.30
C PRO A 322 -11.66 1.99 -20.90
N LYS A 323 -12.41 1.14 -20.20
CA LYS A 323 -13.75 1.47 -19.66
C LYS A 323 -13.71 2.12 -18.27
N ALA A 324 -12.52 2.35 -17.71
CA ALA A 324 -12.39 2.96 -16.39
C ALA A 324 -12.92 4.41 -16.39
N LEU A 325 -13.76 4.70 -15.40
CA LEU A 325 -14.17 6.07 -15.08
C LEU A 325 -13.04 6.77 -14.31
N LYS A 326 -12.99 8.08 -14.42
CA LYS A 326 -12.07 8.92 -13.68
C LYS A 326 -12.82 9.76 -12.66
N ALA A 327 -12.45 9.62 -11.37
CA ALA A 327 -12.96 10.49 -10.32
C ALA A 327 -12.28 11.88 -10.33
N PRO A 328 -12.91 12.91 -9.76
CA PRO A 328 -12.25 14.18 -9.52
C PRO A 328 -11.04 14.04 -8.60
N ASN A 329 -9.98 14.78 -8.89
CA ASN A 329 -8.80 14.84 -8.02
C ASN A 329 -9.12 15.63 -6.75
N ILE A 330 -8.96 15.01 -5.60
CA ILE A 330 -9.30 15.58 -4.28
C ILE A 330 -8.09 16.10 -3.50
N GLY A 331 -6.89 15.93 -4.03
CA GLY A 331 -5.66 16.22 -3.29
C GLY A 331 -5.38 15.20 -2.18
N GLY A 332 -4.56 15.58 -1.22
CA GLY A 332 -4.28 14.77 -0.02
C GLY A 332 -2.97 13.99 -0.05
N GLY A 333 -2.27 13.96 -1.19
CA GLY A 333 -0.98 13.27 -1.33
C GLY A 333 -1.10 11.76 -1.36
N HIS A 334 0.00 11.06 -1.03
CA HIS A 334 0.09 9.61 -1.18
C HIS A 334 -0.90 8.84 -0.27
N PHE A 335 -1.03 9.24 1.00
CA PHE A 335 -1.96 8.64 1.97
C PHE A 335 -3.24 9.49 2.15
N TYR A 336 -3.95 9.75 1.06
CA TYR A 336 -5.17 10.56 1.06
C TYR A 336 -6.35 9.91 1.80
N GLN A 337 -6.32 8.60 2.06
CA GLN A 337 -7.22 7.92 3.00
C GLN A 337 -7.18 8.55 4.40
N TRP A 338 -6.02 9.07 4.77
CA TRP A 338 -5.81 9.71 6.07
C TRP A 338 -6.06 11.21 6.06
N THR A 339 -5.70 11.88 4.95
CA THR A 339 -5.75 13.36 4.83
C THR A 339 -7.04 13.87 4.24
N LYS A 340 -7.75 13.05 3.45
CA LYS A 340 -9.01 13.31 2.75
C LYS A 340 -10.02 12.18 2.93
N PRO A 341 -10.24 11.69 4.17
CA PRO A 341 -11.04 10.48 4.40
C PRO A 341 -12.49 10.64 3.96
N LYS A 342 -13.10 11.81 4.19
CA LYS A 342 -14.49 12.07 3.82
C LYS A 342 -14.65 12.08 2.30
N GLU A 343 -13.87 12.91 1.62
CA GLU A 343 -13.96 13.09 0.17
C GLU A 343 -13.73 11.78 -0.58
N LEU A 344 -12.74 10.98 -0.12
CA LEU A 344 -12.47 9.67 -0.73
C LEU A 344 -13.60 8.67 -0.46
N SER A 345 -14.11 8.63 0.77
CA SER A 345 -15.23 7.75 1.12
C SER A 345 -16.48 8.10 0.32
N ASP A 346 -16.81 9.39 0.18
CA ASP A 346 -17.96 9.84 -0.60
C ASP A 346 -17.85 9.42 -2.08
N ILE A 347 -16.66 9.52 -2.69
CA ILE A 347 -16.41 9.05 -4.06
C ILE A 347 -16.67 7.55 -4.19
N ILE A 348 -16.11 6.74 -3.29
CA ILE A 348 -16.24 5.27 -3.33
C ILE A 348 -17.69 4.86 -3.08
N ILE A 349 -18.37 5.45 -2.09
CA ILE A 349 -19.75 5.16 -1.74
C ILE A 349 -20.69 5.53 -2.91
N LYS A 350 -20.50 6.73 -3.51
CA LYS A 350 -21.26 7.13 -4.69
C LYS A 350 -21.09 6.13 -5.83
N PHE A 351 -19.86 5.65 -6.06
CA PHE A 351 -19.58 4.67 -7.11
C PHE A 351 -20.21 3.30 -6.81
N ILE A 352 -20.27 2.90 -5.53
CA ILE A 352 -20.93 1.65 -5.11
C ILE A 352 -22.44 1.74 -5.36
N LYS A 353 -23.05 2.90 -5.09
CA LYS A 353 -24.50 3.12 -5.17
C LYS A 353 -25.01 3.55 -6.57
N ALA A 354 -24.12 3.82 -7.51
CA ALA A 354 -24.50 4.35 -8.82
C ALA A 354 -25.27 3.36 -9.72
N ASP A 355 -25.26 2.07 -9.40
CA ASP A 355 -25.90 1.01 -10.23
C ASP A 355 -26.83 0.11 -9.40
N THR A 356 -27.36 0.60 -8.31
CA THR A 356 -28.43 -0.07 -7.57
C THR A 356 -29.79 0.65 -7.87
#